data_ee01f4b571a95de4daf9bfd34bb512c0
#
_entry.id   ee01f4b571a95de4daf9bfd34bb512c0
#
_cell.length_a   1.000
_cell.length_b   1.000
_cell.length_c   1.000
_cell.angle_alpha   90.00
_cell.angle_beta   90.00
_cell.angle_gamma   90.00
#
_symmetry.space_group_name_H-M   'P 1'
#
loop_
_entity.id
_entity.type
_entity.pdbx_description
1 polymer ?
#
loop_
_entity_poly.entity_id
_entity_poly.type
_entity_poly.pdbx_seq_one_letter_code
_entity_poly.pdbx_strand_id
1 'polypeptide(L)'
;MSADGWTFADLEPEQLALVNEAERTLDTDVVMAYAPSRWGTVDPDTIADGMHPVELETSQIEYLQGLERMVGGVLVAYRRDVD
;
A
#
# COMPACT_ATOMS: atom_id res chain seq x y z
N MET A 1 1.15 20.07 -15.05
CA MET A 1 1.27 19.95 -14.56
C MET A 1 1.11 19.42 -13.62
N SER A 2 1.01 19.21 -13.08
CA SER A 2 0.94 18.89 -12.13
C SER A 2 1.21 17.80 -11.69
N ALA A 3 2.10 17.50 -11.24
CA ALA A 3 2.45 16.35 -10.66
C ALA A 3 1.66 16.16 -9.45
N ASP A 4 0.81 15.26 -9.54
CA ASP A 4 0.05 14.88 -8.39
C ASP A 4 0.92 14.04 -7.49
N GLY A 5 0.97 14.40 -6.23
CA GLY A 5 1.64 13.58 -5.24
C GLY A 5 0.72 12.53 -4.67
N TRP A 6 1.19 11.88 -3.64
CA TRP A 6 0.45 10.86 -2.92
C TRP A 6 0.40 11.20 -1.44
N THR A 7 -0.63 10.76 -0.78
CA THR A 7 -0.74 10.87 0.66
C THR A 7 -1.22 9.53 1.20
N PHE A 8 -1.06 9.33 2.49
CA PHE A 8 -1.61 8.12 3.09
C PHE A 8 -3.13 8.19 3.06
N ALA A 9 -3.77 7.09 2.70
CA ALA A 9 -5.22 7.03 2.68
C ALA A 9 -5.75 7.04 4.11
N ASP A 10 -6.84 7.76 4.33
CA ASP A 10 -7.50 7.82 5.61
C ASP A 10 -8.54 6.69 5.64
N LEU A 11 -8.22 5.62 6.34
CA LEU A 11 -9.03 4.41 6.33
C LEU A 11 -9.89 4.29 7.59
N GLU A 12 -11.11 3.82 7.41
CA GLU A 12 -11.96 3.47 8.52
C GLU A 12 -11.48 2.16 9.16
N PRO A 13 -11.88 1.88 10.40
CA PRO A 13 -11.41 0.66 11.09
C PRO A 13 -11.65 -0.63 10.31
N GLU A 14 -12.77 -0.72 9.59
CA GLU A 14 -13.07 -1.91 8.78
C GLU A 14 -12.07 -2.05 7.64
N GLN A 15 -11.70 -0.93 7.02
CA GLN A 15 -10.74 -0.92 5.93
C GLN A 15 -9.34 -1.24 6.44
N LEU A 16 -8.98 -0.72 7.61
CA LEU A 16 -7.70 -1.06 8.23
C LEU A 16 -7.61 -2.55 8.52
N ALA A 17 -8.71 -3.16 8.97
CA ALA A 17 -8.71 -4.59 9.23
C ALA A 17 -8.45 -5.38 7.96
N LEU A 18 -8.99 -4.93 6.82
CA LEU A 18 -8.73 -5.58 5.53
C LEU A 18 -7.27 -5.46 5.12
N VAL A 19 -6.67 -4.30 5.34
CA VAL A 19 -5.26 -4.09 5.03
C VAL A 19 -4.37 -4.95 5.92
N ASN A 20 -4.68 -5.03 7.21
CA ASN A 20 -3.93 -5.87 8.13
C ASN A 20 -4.05 -7.34 7.76
N GLU A 21 -5.21 -7.77 7.31
CA GLU A 21 -5.39 -9.14 6.85
C GLU A 21 -4.57 -9.40 5.59
N ALA A 22 -4.47 -8.41 4.71
CA ALA A 22 -3.66 -8.54 3.50
C ALA A 22 -2.20 -8.75 3.84
N GLU A 23 -1.69 -8.09 4.86
CA GLU A 23 -0.30 -8.29 5.28
C GLU A 23 -0.03 -9.75 5.61
N ARG A 24 -0.95 -10.39 6.29
CA ARG A 24 -0.80 -11.80 6.65
C ARG A 24 -1.03 -12.72 5.45
N THR A 25 -2.02 -12.40 4.64
CA THR A 25 -2.36 -13.22 3.48
C THR A 25 -1.23 -13.24 2.45
N LEU A 26 -0.58 -12.10 2.26
CA LEU A 26 0.50 -11.97 1.28
C LEU A 26 1.87 -12.30 1.88
N ASP A 27 1.92 -12.55 3.19
CA ASP A 27 3.18 -12.83 3.90
C ASP A 27 4.19 -11.70 3.70
N THR A 28 3.72 -10.47 3.86
CA THR A 28 4.55 -9.28 3.77
C THR A 28 4.64 -8.60 5.14
N ASP A 29 5.62 -7.74 5.30
CA ASP A 29 5.81 -7.06 6.59
C ASP A 29 4.80 -5.94 6.78
N VAL A 30 4.54 -5.17 5.74
CA VAL A 30 3.64 -4.02 5.81
C VAL A 30 2.90 -3.86 4.49
N VAL A 31 1.62 -3.53 4.57
CA VAL A 31 0.85 -3.07 3.43
C VAL A 31 0.37 -1.66 3.74
N MET A 32 0.64 -0.72 2.86
CA MET A 32 0.26 0.66 3.05
C MET A 32 -0.73 1.09 1.99
N ALA A 33 -1.69 1.92 2.39
CA ALA A 33 -2.70 2.45 1.49
C ALA A 33 -2.40 3.91 1.17
N TYR A 34 -2.49 4.25 -0.11
CA TYR A 34 -2.19 5.60 -0.59
C TYR A 34 -3.39 6.16 -1.36
N ALA A 35 -3.54 7.46 -1.30
CA ALA A 35 -4.54 8.17 -2.07
C ALA A 35 -3.85 9.28 -2.86
N PRO A 36 -4.28 9.54 -4.11
CA PRO A 36 -3.72 10.66 -4.86
C PRO A 36 -4.14 11.98 -4.21
N SER A 37 -3.22 12.93 -4.21
CA SER A 37 -3.47 14.24 -3.63
C SER A 37 -2.58 15.28 -4.27
N ARG A 38 -3.15 16.44 -4.59
CA ARG A 38 -2.37 17.56 -5.12
C ARG A 38 -1.31 18.02 -4.14
N TRP A 39 -1.60 17.84 -2.87
CA TRP A 39 -0.73 18.35 -1.82
C TRP A 39 0.10 17.25 -1.18
N GLY A 40 0.03 16.04 -1.76
CA GLY A 40 0.72 14.91 -1.21
C GLY A 40 2.22 14.99 -1.42
N THR A 41 2.96 14.60 -0.42
CA THR A 41 4.42 14.58 -0.45
C THR A 41 4.98 13.19 -0.23
N VAL A 42 4.10 12.19 -0.15
CA VAL A 42 4.51 10.81 0.07
C VAL A 42 4.88 10.18 -1.26
N ASP A 43 5.98 9.45 -1.27
CA ASP A 43 6.42 8.68 -2.44
C ASP A 43 6.34 7.20 -2.11
N PRO A 44 5.40 6.46 -2.73
CA PRO A 44 5.24 5.05 -2.42
C PRO A 44 6.49 4.20 -2.67
N ASP A 45 7.38 4.66 -3.55
CA ASP A 45 8.59 3.91 -3.85
C ASP A 45 9.71 4.13 -2.84
N THR A 46 9.65 5.22 -2.08
CA THR A 46 10.71 5.58 -1.16
C THR A 46 10.21 5.98 0.22
N ILE A 47 9.05 5.46 0.59
CA ILE A 47 8.36 5.95 1.78
C ILE A 47 9.08 5.70 3.08
N ALA A 48 9.85 4.65 3.15
CA ALA A 48 10.51 4.30 4.41
C ALA A 48 11.89 3.73 4.15
N ASP A 49 12.85 4.20 4.92
CA ASP A 49 14.17 3.60 4.90
C ASP A 49 14.09 2.22 5.51
N GLY A 50 14.78 1.27 4.92
CA GLY A 50 14.80 -0.09 5.42
C GLY A 50 13.65 -0.95 4.94
N MET A 51 12.84 -0.46 4.03
CA MET A 51 11.78 -1.25 3.41
C MET A 51 11.80 -1.06 1.90
N HIS A 52 11.31 -2.07 1.19
CA HIS A 52 11.21 -2.00 -0.27
C HIS A 52 9.91 -2.66 -0.73
N PRO A 53 9.38 -2.23 -1.87
CA PRO A 53 8.17 -2.87 -2.43
C PRO A 53 8.44 -4.32 -2.75
N VAL A 54 7.45 -5.16 -2.51
CA VAL A 54 7.54 -6.60 -2.75
C VAL A 54 7.04 -6.92 -4.14
N GLU A 55 7.76 -7.79 -4.86
CA GLU A 55 7.24 -8.35 -6.09
C GLU A 55 6.21 -9.41 -5.74
N LEU A 56 5.04 -9.29 -6.35
CA LEU A 56 3.93 -10.19 -6.08
C LEU A 56 3.62 -11.04 -7.30
N GLU A 57 3.13 -12.25 -7.03
CA GLU A 57 2.64 -13.11 -8.09
C GLU A 57 1.29 -12.59 -8.59
N THR A 58 0.89 -13.05 -9.77
CA THR A 58 -0.34 -12.56 -10.39
C THR A 58 -1.56 -12.69 -9.48
N SER A 59 -1.69 -13.82 -8.80
CA SER A 59 -2.82 -14.04 -7.90
C SER A 59 -2.79 -13.07 -6.71
N GLN A 60 -1.62 -12.74 -6.22
CA GLN A 60 -1.47 -11.79 -5.12
C GLN A 60 -1.82 -10.38 -5.58
N ILE A 61 -1.39 -10.02 -6.79
CA ILE A 61 -1.73 -8.72 -7.36
C ILE A 61 -3.24 -8.60 -7.53
N GLU A 62 -3.91 -9.63 -8.01
CA GLU A 62 -5.36 -9.62 -8.17
C GLU A 62 -6.06 -9.44 -6.83
N TYR A 63 -5.56 -10.10 -5.80
CA TYR A 63 -6.11 -9.95 -4.46
C TYR A 63 -5.98 -8.51 -3.98
N LEU A 64 -4.80 -7.91 -4.13
CA LEU A 64 -4.61 -6.51 -3.73
C LEU A 64 -5.48 -5.55 -4.54
N GLN A 65 -5.61 -5.79 -5.85
CA GLN A 65 -6.46 -4.95 -6.68
C GLN A 65 -7.92 -5.01 -6.23
N GLY A 66 -8.38 -6.17 -5.80
CA GLY A 66 -9.70 -6.29 -5.23
C GLY A 66 -9.86 -5.47 -3.97
N LEU A 67 -8.84 -5.49 -3.10
CA LEU A 67 -8.86 -4.68 -1.89
C LEU A 67 -8.80 -3.19 -2.22
N GLU A 68 -8.04 -2.80 -3.22
CA GLU A 68 -7.96 -1.39 -3.63
C GLU A 68 -9.34 -0.83 -3.95
N ARG A 69 -10.17 -1.63 -4.60
CA ARG A 69 -11.55 -1.21 -4.89
C ARG A 69 -12.37 -1.02 -3.63
N MET A 70 -12.11 -1.84 -2.62
CA MET A 70 -12.86 -1.79 -1.37
C MET A 70 -12.42 -0.63 -0.49
N VAL A 71 -11.13 -0.29 -0.50
CA VAL A 71 -10.63 0.80 0.32
C VAL A 71 -10.60 2.14 -0.42
N GLY A 72 -10.74 2.11 -1.75
CA GLY A 72 -10.77 3.33 -2.53
C GLY A 72 -9.41 4.00 -2.69
N GLY A 73 -8.35 3.23 -2.64
CA GLY A 73 -6.99 3.76 -2.77
C GLY A 73 -6.07 2.73 -3.39
N VAL A 74 -4.79 3.05 -3.42
CA VAL A 74 -3.76 2.16 -3.94
C VAL A 74 -3.06 1.49 -2.78
N LEU A 75 -2.87 0.18 -2.89
CA LEU A 75 -2.17 -0.59 -1.86
C LEU A 75 -0.83 -1.04 -2.37
N VAL A 76 0.19 -0.87 -1.55
CA VAL A 76 1.54 -1.34 -1.86
C VAL A 76 2.03 -2.18 -0.70
N ALA A 77 2.57 -3.36 -1.01
CA ALA A 77 3.11 -4.25 -0.01
C ALA A 77 4.62 -4.04 0.08
N TYR A 78 5.12 -3.99 1.29
CA TYR A 78 6.54 -3.77 1.56
C TYR A 78 7.11 -4.88 2.41
N ARG A 79 8.39 -5.14 2.22
CA ARG A 79 9.14 -6.05 3.07
C ARG A 79 10.32 -5.28 3.66
N ARG A 80 10.59 -5.53 4.93
CA ARG A 80 11.73 -4.89 5.59
C ARG A 80 13.03 -5.48 5.07
N ASP A 81 13.99 -4.60 4.88
CA ASP A 81 15.34 -5.03 4.54
C ASP A 81 15.93 -5.70 5.78
N VAL A 82 16.56 -6.84 5.57
CA VAL A 82 17.18 -7.59 6.67
C VAL A 82 18.67 -7.60 6.43
N ASP A 83 19.42 -7.27 7.46
CA ASP A 83 20.87 -7.28 7.40
C ASP A 83 21.44 -8.69 7.44
#